data_01ecd777837108380bd8e2aaf78c3df6
#
_entry.id   01ecd777837108380bd8e2aaf78c3df6
#
_cell.length_a   1.000
_cell.length_b   1.000
_cell.length_c   1.000
_cell.angle_alpha   90.00
_cell.angle_beta   90.00
_cell.angle_gamma   90.00
#
_symmetry.space_group_name_H-M   'P 1'
#
loop_
_entity.id
_entity.type
_entity.pdbx_description
1 polymer ?
#
loop_
_entity_poly.entity_id
_entity_poly.type
_entity_poly.pdbx_seq_one_letter_code
_entity_poly.pdbx_strand_id
1 'polypeptide(L)'
;LNFAIFQEVVEAPGGGIARRVTGIDEVIGYNKHSDGVLTRGMFEWDPVKDKHYFRGMFQSHLLENKIAAMAGFANKRDIYDEMLRRAAALEKMADRDLTHYDDVFDLLGIYYNNGFEAFDRAIDTWTGVNHG
;
A
#
# COMPACT_ATOMS: atom_id res chain seq x y z
N LEU A 1 6.28 -16.57 6.25
CA LEU A 1 6.11 -15.13 6.41
C LEU A 1 6.84 -14.41 5.29
N ASN A 2 6.15 -13.53 4.58
CA ASN A 2 6.71 -12.79 3.45
C ASN A 2 7.07 -11.36 3.83
N PHE A 3 6.29 -10.74 4.72
CA PHE A 3 6.51 -9.39 5.20
C PHE A 3 5.91 -9.20 6.60
N ALA A 4 6.37 -8.18 7.29
CA ALA A 4 5.85 -7.76 8.57
C ALA A 4 5.40 -6.29 8.49
N ILE A 5 4.22 -6.00 9.03
CA ILE A 5 3.67 -4.65 9.14
C ILE A 5 3.72 -4.25 10.61
N PHE A 6 4.34 -3.10 10.88
CA PHE A 6 4.41 -2.52 12.21
C PHE A 6 3.43 -1.35 12.31
N GLN A 7 2.48 -1.45 13.23
CA GLN A 7 1.52 -0.39 13.52
C GLN A 7 1.67 0.04 14.97
N GLU A 8 1.79 1.34 15.19
CA GLU A 8 2.00 1.90 16.52
C GLU A 8 1.03 3.06 16.79
N VAL A 9 0.79 3.28 18.06
CA VAL A 9 0.13 4.50 18.54
C VAL A 9 1.22 5.56 18.71
N VAL A 10 1.07 6.67 18.02
CA VAL A 10 2.05 7.75 17.98
C VAL A 10 1.42 9.10 18.33
N GLU A 11 2.24 10.05 18.73
CA GLU A 11 1.81 11.44 18.82
C GLU A 11 1.80 12.05 17.42
N ALA A 12 0.64 12.56 17.01
CA ALA A 12 0.50 13.17 15.69
C ALA A 12 1.13 14.57 15.65
N PRO A 13 1.72 14.99 14.51
CA PRO A 13 2.12 16.38 14.32
C PRO A 13 0.93 17.32 14.55
N GLY A 14 1.10 18.30 15.42
CA GLY A 14 0.01 19.20 15.83
C GLY A 14 -0.74 18.77 17.09
N GLY A 15 -0.34 17.69 17.71
CA GLY A 15 -0.87 17.16 18.97
C GLY A 15 -1.95 16.09 18.77
N GLY A 16 -2.19 15.34 19.84
CA GLY A 16 -3.14 14.23 19.84
C GLY A 16 -2.50 12.89 19.50
N ILE A 17 -3.29 11.83 19.67
CA ILE A 17 -2.87 10.45 19.47
C ILE A 17 -3.40 9.95 18.13
N ALA A 18 -2.53 9.33 17.33
CA ALA A 18 -2.89 8.69 16.07
C ALA A 18 -2.30 7.27 15.98
N ARG A 19 -2.87 6.46 15.09
CA ARG A 19 -2.25 5.19 14.70
C ARG A 19 -1.56 5.37 13.36
N ARG A 20 -0.32 4.86 13.26
CA ARG A 20 0.44 4.88 12.01
C ARG A 20 1.06 3.50 11.76
N VAL A 21 1.11 3.12 10.51
CA VAL A 21 2.00 2.05 10.08
C VAL A 21 3.40 2.64 10.06
N THR A 22 4.23 2.27 11.03
CA THR A 22 5.57 2.83 11.19
C THR A 22 6.59 2.19 10.27
N GLY A 23 6.32 0.98 9.80
CA GLY A 23 7.16 0.28 8.84
C GLY A 23 6.48 -0.92 8.21
N ILE A 24 6.96 -1.29 7.05
CA ILE A 24 6.67 -2.58 6.41
C ILE A 24 8.01 -3.16 5.98
N ASP A 25 8.36 -4.31 6.54
CA ASP A 25 9.60 -5.01 6.26
C ASP A 25 9.32 -6.28 5.44
N GLU A 26 10.09 -6.48 4.40
CA GLU A 26 10.12 -7.71 3.63
C GLU A 26 11.05 -8.71 4.29
N VAL A 27 10.60 -9.96 4.41
CA VAL A 27 11.43 -11.08 4.91
C VAL A 27 12.20 -11.66 3.73
N ILE A 28 13.52 -11.52 3.73
CA ILE A 28 14.39 -11.94 2.62
C ILE A 28 15.14 -13.25 2.90
N GLY A 29 15.18 -13.71 4.13
CA GLY A 29 15.85 -14.96 4.46
C GLY A 29 16.06 -15.18 5.94
N TYR A 30 16.88 -16.17 6.23
CA TYR A 30 17.27 -16.56 7.58
C TYR A 30 18.79 -16.71 7.65
N ASN A 31 19.40 -16.06 8.64
CA ASN A 31 20.83 -16.16 8.87
C ASN A 31 21.09 -17.23 9.96
N LYS A 32 21.65 -18.36 9.54
CA LYS A 32 21.97 -19.48 10.43
C LYS A 32 23.05 -19.15 11.46
N HIS A 33 23.94 -18.21 11.17
CA HIS A 33 25.03 -17.85 12.08
C HIS A 33 24.58 -16.96 13.24
N SER A 34 23.62 -16.07 12.99
CA SER A 34 23.06 -15.19 14.01
C SER A 34 21.73 -15.69 14.57
N ASP A 35 21.23 -16.83 14.09
CA ASP A 35 19.92 -17.40 14.42
C ASP A 35 18.78 -16.36 14.27
N GLY A 36 18.83 -15.59 13.19
CA GLY A 36 17.94 -14.47 12.98
C GLY A 36 17.31 -14.39 11.61
N VAL A 37 16.14 -13.77 11.55
CA VAL A 37 15.44 -13.47 10.30
C VAL A 37 16.08 -12.23 9.66
N LEU A 38 16.37 -12.32 8.37
CA LEU A 38 16.85 -11.20 7.57
C LEU A 38 15.66 -10.45 6.99
N THR A 39 15.58 -9.16 7.28
CA THR A 39 14.53 -8.28 6.78
C THR A 39 15.10 -7.09 6.03
N ARG A 40 14.26 -6.47 5.22
CA ARG A 40 14.54 -5.22 4.53
C ARG A 40 13.35 -4.29 4.65
N GLY A 41 13.56 -3.08 5.15
CA GLY A 41 12.53 -2.04 5.23
C GLY A 41 12.09 -1.61 3.83
N MET A 42 10.81 -1.79 3.53
CA MET A 42 10.20 -1.38 2.26
C MET A 42 9.49 -0.05 2.38
N PHE A 43 8.78 0.16 3.49
CA PHE A 43 8.08 1.40 3.81
C PHE A 43 8.52 1.89 5.19
N GLU A 44 8.75 3.19 5.28
CA GLU A 44 9.12 3.87 6.53
C GLU A 44 8.21 5.08 6.73
N TRP A 45 7.79 5.28 7.98
CA TRP A 45 7.07 6.48 8.38
C TRP A 45 8.05 7.53 8.93
N ASP A 46 7.94 8.76 8.42
CA ASP A 46 8.66 9.92 8.93
C ASP A 46 7.78 10.65 9.96
N PRO A 47 8.13 10.61 11.26
CA PRO A 47 7.32 11.23 12.30
C PRO A 47 7.31 12.75 12.24
N VAL A 48 8.31 13.37 11.63
CA VAL A 48 8.41 14.83 11.53
C VAL A 48 7.47 15.39 10.47
N LYS A 49 7.40 14.68 9.32
CA LYS A 49 6.59 15.09 8.18
C LYS A 49 5.22 14.42 8.13
N ASP A 50 4.99 13.42 8.99
CA ASP A 50 3.83 12.52 8.97
C ASP A 50 3.58 11.93 7.57
N LYS A 51 4.65 11.41 6.97
CA LYS A 51 4.61 10.84 5.62
C LYS A 51 5.27 9.47 5.59
N HIS A 52 4.74 8.63 4.69
CA HIS A 52 5.32 7.33 4.40
C HIS A 52 6.19 7.41 3.15
N TYR A 53 7.32 6.74 3.20
CA TYR A 53 8.25 6.63 2.08
C TYR A 53 8.41 5.18 1.66
N PHE A 54 8.30 4.92 0.37
CA PHE A 54 8.62 3.63 -0.22
C PHE A 54 10.13 3.58 -0.53
N ARG A 55 10.82 2.63 0.11
CA ARG A 55 12.28 2.41 -0.04
C ARG A 55 12.62 1.23 -0.94
N GLY A 56 11.63 0.47 -1.36
CA GLY A 56 11.81 -0.79 -2.09
C GLY A 56 11.82 -0.70 -3.61
N MET A 57 11.86 0.51 -4.21
CA MET A 57 11.82 0.67 -5.65
C MET A 57 12.96 -0.11 -6.33
N PHE A 58 12.59 -1.02 -7.23
CA PHE A 58 13.49 -1.94 -7.94
C PHE A 58 14.35 -2.84 -7.05
N GLN A 59 13.95 -3.05 -5.79
CA GLN A 59 14.70 -3.83 -4.82
C GLN A 59 13.85 -4.86 -4.05
N SER A 60 12.54 -4.93 -4.30
CA SER A 60 11.66 -5.84 -3.58
C SER A 60 11.70 -7.24 -4.19
N HIS A 61 12.18 -8.20 -3.42
CA HIS A 61 12.11 -9.61 -3.78
C HIS A 61 10.67 -10.12 -3.84
N LEU A 62 9.84 -9.69 -2.88
CA LEU A 62 8.43 -10.10 -2.81
C LEU A 62 7.65 -9.59 -4.03
N LEU A 63 7.77 -8.30 -4.35
CA LEU A 63 7.06 -7.73 -5.49
C LEU A 63 7.52 -8.34 -6.82
N GLU A 64 8.82 -8.41 -7.04
CA GLU A 64 9.38 -8.86 -8.33
C GLU A 64 9.28 -10.37 -8.54
N ASN A 65 9.68 -11.16 -7.53
CA ASN A 65 9.86 -12.59 -7.72
C ASN A 65 8.65 -13.44 -7.26
N LYS A 66 7.76 -12.88 -6.46
CA LYS A 66 6.55 -13.58 -6.02
C LYS A 66 5.28 -12.96 -6.63
N ILE A 67 4.99 -11.70 -6.34
CA ILE A 67 3.71 -11.08 -6.75
C ILE A 67 3.66 -10.89 -8.26
N ALA A 68 4.68 -10.31 -8.87
CA ALA A 68 4.71 -10.12 -10.33
C ALA A 68 4.64 -11.44 -11.09
N ALA A 69 5.33 -12.47 -10.62
CA ALA A 69 5.30 -13.81 -11.21
C ALA A 69 3.90 -14.43 -11.12
N MET A 70 3.24 -14.37 -9.96
CA MET A 70 1.88 -14.90 -9.76
C MET A 70 0.84 -14.13 -10.56
N ALA A 71 1.03 -12.82 -10.76
CA ALA A 71 0.14 -11.97 -11.55
C ALA A 71 0.38 -12.06 -13.06
N GLY A 72 1.38 -12.83 -13.49
CA GLY A 72 1.67 -13.05 -14.92
C GLY A 72 2.35 -11.88 -15.62
N PHE A 73 3.07 -11.03 -14.92
CA PHE A 73 3.85 -9.95 -15.51
C PHE A 73 4.99 -10.51 -16.36
N ALA A 74 5.06 -10.12 -17.65
CA ALA A 74 6.16 -10.50 -18.54
C ALA A 74 7.50 -9.88 -18.10
N ASN A 75 7.48 -8.63 -17.67
CA ASN A 75 8.57 -7.94 -17.01
C ASN A 75 8.24 -7.73 -15.53
N LYS A 76 9.01 -8.37 -14.65
CA LYS A 76 8.76 -8.31 -13.20
C LYS A 76 8.83 -6.89 -12.62
N ARG A 77 9.54 -5.96 -13.28
CA ARG A 77 9.64 -4.56 -12.84
C ARG A 77 8.40 -3.73 -13.11
N ASP A 78 7.52 -4.18 -14.00
CA ASP A 78 6.25 -3.51 -14.27
C ASP A 78 5.32 -3.52 -13.05
N ILE A 79 5.60 -4.36 -12.04
CA ILE A 79 4.86 -4.36 -10.77
C ILE A 79 4.98 -3.03 -10.02
N TYR A 80 6.09 -2.31 -10.19
CA TYR A 80 6.26 -1.00 -9.54
C TYR A 80 5.36 0.06 -10.16
N ASP A 81 5.20 0.05 -11.48
CA ASP A 81 4.28 0.94 -12.17
C ASP A 81 2.83 0.67 -11.76
N GLU A 82 2.47 -0.62 -11.65
CA GLU A 82 1.16 -1.02 -11.16
C GLU A 82 0.93 -0.55 -9.71
N MET A 83 1.92 -0.70 -8.84
CA MET A 83 1.83 -0.24 -7.46
C MET A 83 1.67 1.28 -7.37
N LEU A 84 2.45 2.05 -8.14
CA LEU A 84 2.35 3.50 -8.19
C LEU A 84 0.99 3.96 -8.73
N ARG A 85 0.47 3.27 -9.75
CA ARG A 85 -0.86 3.54 -10.31
C ARG A 85 -1.97 3.33 -9.26
N ARG A 86 -1.90 2.26 -8.48
CA ARG A 86 -2.84 2.00 -7.37
C ARG A 86 -2.72 3.05 -6.28
N ALA A 87 -1.50 3.44 -5.92
CA ALA A 87 -1.26 4.48 -4.94
C ALA A 87 -1.88 5.81 -5.37
N ALA A 88 -1.68 6.23 -6.62
CA ALA A 88 -2.28 7.44 -7.17
C ALA A 88 -3.82 7.41 -7.15
N ALA A 89 -4.44 6.26 -7.42
CA ALA A 89 -5.88 6.11 -7.33
C ALA A 89 -6.40 6.23 -5.89
N LEU A 90 -5.68 5.66 -4.91
CA LEU A 90 -6.03 5.81 -3.49
C LEU A 90 -5.86 7.25 -3.00
N GLU A 91 -4.81 7.95 -3.43
CA GLU A 91 -4.63 9.37 -3.16
C GLU A 91 -5.79 10.20 -3.73
N LYS A 92 -6.20 9.93 -4.96
CA LYS A 92 -7.35 10.56 -5.62
C LYS A 92 -8.66 10.32 -4.84
N MET A 93 -8.87 9.12 -4.28
CA MET A 93 -10.00 8.85 -3.40
C MET A 93 -9.93 9.70 -2.12
N ALA A 94 -8.76 9.79 -1.50
CA ALA A 94 -8.55 10.59 -0.31
C ALA A 94 -8.78 12.09 -0.57
N ASP A 95 -8.27 12.62 -1.67
CA ASP A 95 -8.46 14.03 -2.08
C ASP A 95 -9.93 14.39 -2.33
N ARG A 96 -10.74 13.40 -2.69
CA ARG A 96 -12.20 13.54 -2.86
C ARG A 96 -13.00 13.19 -1.61
N ASP A 97 -12.34 12.96 -0.49
CA ASP A 97 -12.96 12.54 0.79
C ASP A 97 -13.79 11.25 0.67
N LEU A 98 -13.42 10.36 -0.24
CA LEU A 98 -14.03 9.04 -0.41
C LEU A 98 -13.43 8.06 0.61
N THR A 99 -13.76 8.27 1.88
CA THR A 99 -13.16 7.54 3.02
C THR A 99 -14.17 6.68 3.78
N HIS A 100 -15.46 6.79 3.46
CA HIS A 100 -16.48 5.96 4.09
C HIS A 100 -16.32 4.50 3.66
N TYR A 101 -16.49 3.58 4.62
CA TYR A 101 -16.24 2.15 4.40
C TYR A 101 -17.00 1.58 3.18
N ASP A 102 -18.29 1.89 3.05
CA ASP A 102 -19.12 1.35 1.96
C ASP A 102 -18.66 1.87 0.60
N ASP A 103 -18.31 3.16 0.51
CA ASP A 103 -17.79 3.74 -0.74
C ASP A 103 -16.46 3.10 -1.15
N VAL A 104 -15.56 2.92 -0.20
CA VAL A 104 -14.25 2.26 -0.44
C VAL A 104 -14.48 0.81 -0.87
N PHE A 105 -15.37 0.09 -0.19
CA PHE A 105 -15.68 -1.30 -0.50
C PHE A 105 -16.25 -1.45 -1.93
N ASP A 106 -17.22 -0.61 -2.30
CA ASP A 106 -17.85 -0.66 -3.62
C ASP A 106 -16.87 -0.27 -4.73
N LEU A 107 -16.05 0.77 -4.52
CA LEU A 107 -15.02 1.18 -5.47
C LEU A 107 -13.96 0.09 -5.68
N LEU A 108 -13.49 -0.55 -4.61
CA LEU A 108 -12.57 -1.69 -4.71
C LEU A 108 -13.24 -2.89 -5.39
N GLY A 109 -14.54 -3.09 -5.19
CA GLY A 109 -15.33 -4.10 -5.91
C GLY A 109 -15.31 -3.88 -7.42
N ILE A 110 -15.44 -2.62 -7.87
CA ILE A 110 -15.30 -2.27 -9.29
C ILE A 110 -13.91 -2.61 -9.81
N TYR A 111 -12.86 -2.30 -9.03
CA TYR A 111 -11.49 -2.66 -9.40
C TYR A 111 -11.33 -4.17 -9.65
N TYR A 112 -11.79 -4.99 -8.71
CA TYR A 112 -11.65 -6.44 -8.81
C TYR A 112 -12.49 -7.08 -9.92
N ASN A 113 -13.67 -6.55 -10.18
CA ASN A 113 -14.60 -7.12 -11.17
C ASN A 113 -14.39 -6.56 -12.58
N ASN A 114 -13.99 -5.30 -12.72
CA ASN A 114 -13.99 -4.57 -13.99
C ASN A 114 -12.62 -3.99 -14.37
N GLY A 115 -11.61 -4.10 -13.48
CA GLY A 115 -10.25 -3.65 -13.73
C GLY A 115 -9.99 -2.18 -13.38
N PHE A 116 -8.73 -1.77 -13.56
CA PHE A 116 -8.24 -0.47 -13.12
C PHE A 116 -8.93 0.71 -13.82
N GLU A 117 -9.13 0.62 -15.14
CA GLU A 117 -9.73 1.72 -15.93
C GLU A 117 -11.16 2.05 -15.48
N ALA A 118 -11.96 1.02 -15.18
CA ALA A 118 -13.30 1.18 -14.64
C ALA A 118 -13.27 1.78 -13.23
N PHE A 119 -12.35 1.35 -12.40
CA PHE A 119 -12.13 1.86 -11.06
C PHE A 119 -11.73 3.34 -11.07
N ASP A 120 -10.76 3.73 -11.89
CA ASP A 120 -10.30 5.12 -11.98
C ASP A 120 -11.41 6.05 -12.46
N ARG A 121 -12.18 5.65 -13.48
CA ARG A 121 -13.37 6.39 -13.93
C ARG A 121 -14.44 6.48 -12.84
N ALA A 122 -14.68 5.41 -12.10
CA ALA A 122 -15.65 5.40 -11.02
C ALA A 122 -15.27 6.39 -9.91
N ILE A 123 -14.00 6.49 -9.57
CA ILE A 123 -13.52 7.49 -8.59
C ILE A 123 -13.91 8.90 -9.03
N ASP A 124 -13.73 9.24 -10.31
CA ASP A 124 -14.02 10.58 -10.84
C ASP A 124 -15.50 10.97 -10.73
N THR A 125 -16.38 10.01 -10.92
CA THR A 125 -17.83 10.21 -10.99
C THR A 125 -18.59 9.78 -9.74
N TRP A 126 -17.89 9.28 -8.72
CA TRP A 126 -18.53 8.77 -7.50
C TRP A 126 -19.24 9.88 -6.72
N THR A 127 -20.51 9.68 -6.45
CA THR A 127 -21.33 10.65 -5.70
C THR A 127 -21.54 10.25 -4.23
N GLY A 128 -21.00 9.11 -3.83
CA GLY A 128 -21.20 8.52 -2.53
C GLY A 128 -22.48 7.69 -2.44
N VAL A 129 -22.51 6.73 -1.52
CA VAL A 129 -23.73 6.08 -1.09
C VAL A 129 -24.39 7.02 -0.10
N ASN A 130 -25.71 7.22 -0.16
CA ASN A 130 -26.44 7.97 0.84
C ASN A 130 -26.30 7.26 2.20
N HIS A 131 -25.36 7.74 2.99
CA HIS A 131 -25.18 7.30 4.38
C HIS A 131 -26.23 8.01 5.25
N GLY A 132 -27.45 7.53 5.13
CA GLY A 132 -28.57 8.01 5.92
C GLY A 132 -28.62 7.41 7.32
#